data_f8be941565183e2717a77a8e5cdb72dd
#
_entry.id   f8be941565183e2717a77a8e5cdb72dd
#
_cell.length_a   1.000
_cell.length_b   1.000
_cell.length_c   1.000
_cell.angle_alpha   90.00
_cell.angle_beta   90.00
_cell.angle_gamma   90.00
#
_symmetry.space_group_name_H-M   'P 1'
#
loop_
_entity.id
_entity.type
_entity.pdbx_description
1 polymer ?
#
loop_
_entity_poly.entity_id
_entity_poly.type
_entity_poly.pdbx_seq_one_letter_code
_entity_poly.pdbx_strand_id
1 'polypeptide(L)'
;KDGGEAKLERLRQANPKWAKNLRRLANKMERELGPIRFVTGDQDRGSLEAVLQLKVDQYHESGLTDVLRPAWVKAMMEDLFANTDPAFGGCLVTLHAGDYMVSGQFGVRQGGWFHPWIASACPKAHPYSPGIVFLGQMIRHAEEIGIETIDLAQGHSHYKAQFSRNPVTVFAGQIGRRATAFSTAHKGPIGLIKKRLDLIASVEPDLAGRLHAVWAAVASAPRRLMARGKAQQPDRVSSDD
;
A
#
# COMPACT_ATOMS: atom_id res chain seq x y z
N LYS A 1 23.86 -14.07 -4.04
CA LYS A 1 22.72 -13.17 -3.98
C LYS A 1 23.27 -11.75 -3.84
N ASP A 2 22.85 -10.85 -4.71
CA ASP A 2 23.35 -9.47 -4.70
C ASP A 2 22.60 -8.65 -3.66
N GLY A 3 23.31 -7.96 -2.79
CA GLY A 3 22.75 -7.14 -1.72
C GLY A 3 21.82 -6.01 -2.18
N GLY A 4 21.09 -5.40 -1.24
CA GLY A 4 20.14 -4.32 -1.51
C GLY A 4 20.75 -3.13 -2.26
N GLU A 5 21.99 -2.75 -1.93
CA GLU A 5 22.71 -1.69 -2.64
C GLU A 5 23.03 -2.09 -4.09
N ALA A 6 23.41 -3.34 -4.36
CA ALA A 6 23.66 -3.80 -5.72
C ALA A 6 22.35 -3.82 -6.55
N LYS A 7 21.21 -4.15 -5.93
CA LYS A 7 19.89 -4.03 -6.58
C LYS A 7 19.56 -2.58 -6.92
N LEU A 8 19.78 -1.65 -5.99
CA LEU A 8 19.59 -0.23 -6.22
C LEU A 8 20.49 0.31 -7.32
N GLU A 9 21.76 -0.13 -7.36
CA GLU A 9 22.69 0.29 -8.40
C GLU A 9 22.24 -0.18 -9.79
N ARG A 10 21.78 -1.43 -9.91
CA ARG A 10 21.19 -1.91 -11.17
C ARG A 10 19.96 -1.12 -11.60
N LEU A 11 19.10 -0.73 -10.65
CA LEU A 11 17.96 0.14 -10.93
C LEU A 11 18.40 1.54 -11.37
N ARG A 12 19.47 2.08 -10.77
CA ARG A 12 20.07 3.37 -11.17
C ARG A 12 20.57 3.33 -12.59
N GLN A 13 21.30 2.27 -12.96
CA GLN A 13 21.82 2.09 -14.32
C GLN A 13 20.69 1.90 -15.34
N ALA A 14 19.66 1.16 -14.97
CA ALA A 14 18.52 0.91 -15.84
C ALA A 14 17.59 2.13 -16.00
N ASN A 15 17.51 3.01 -15.00
CA ASN A 15 16.67 4.21 -15.01
C ASN A 15 17.31 5.37 -14.25
N PRO A 16 18.29 6.06 -14.86
CA PRO A 16 19.01 7.17 -14.21
C PRO A 16 18.10 8.33 -13.76
N LYS A 17 17.05 8.63 -14.54
CA LYS A 17 16.08 9.70 -14.21
C LYS A 17 15.34 9.37 -12.93
N TRP A 18 14.87 8.14 -12.79
CA TRP A 18 14.22 7.68 -11.57
C TRP A 18 15.16 7.77 -10.36
N ALA A 19 16.39 7.29 -10.49
CA ALA A 19 17.38 7.32 -9.42
C ALA A 19 17.72 8.76 -8.96
N LYS A 20 17.86 9.69 -9.92
CA LYS A 20 18.04 11.11 -9.62
C LYS A 20 16.84 11.68 -8.86
N ASN A 21 15.62 11.34 -9.28
CA ASN A 21 14.41 11.79 -8.61
C ASN A 21 14.28 11.22 -7.20
N LEU A 22 14.55 9.91 -7.00
CA LEU A 22 14.56 9.29 -5.67
C LEU A 22 15.51 10.02 -4.71
N ARG A 23 16.75 10.26 -5.15
CA ARG A 23 17.74 11.02 -4.36
C ARG A 23 17.25 12.43 -4.03
N ARG A 24 16.71 13.14 -5.03
CA ARG A 24 16.17 14.50 -4.84
C ARG A 24 15.05 14.52 -3.80
N LEU A 25 14.12 13.56 -3.87
CA LEU A 25 12.98 13.44 -2.93
C LEU A 25 13.46 13.11 -1.52
N ALA A 26 14.37 12.15 -1.38
CA ALA A 26 14.95 11.78 -0.09
C ALA A 26 15.70 12.97 0.55
N ASN A 27 16.59 13.63 -0.21
CA ASN A 27 17.33 14.79 0.30
C ASN A 27 16.41 15.96 0.67
N LYS A 28 15.33 16.19 -0.12
CA LYS A 28 14.33 17.20 0.20
C LYS A 28 13.61 16.87 1.51
N MET A 29 13.17 15.61 1.65
CA MET A 29 12.50 15.14 2.87
C MET A 29 13.40 15.31 4.10
N GLU A 30 14.65 14.86 4.01
CA GLU A 30 15.63 14.93 5.09
C GLU A 30 15.94 16.38 5.50
N ARG A 31 16.10 17.28 4.54
CA ARG A 31 16.38 18.70 4.79
C ARG A 31 15.22 19.42 5.47
N GLU A 32 13.96 19.09 5.09
CA GLU A 32 12.78 19.84 5.49
C GLU A 32 12.03 19.21 6.68
N LEU A 33 12.15 17.89 6.88
CA LEU A 33 11.47 17.17 7.96
C LEU A 33 12.44 16.59 9.00
N GLY A 34 13.73 16.50 8.69
CA GLY A 34 14.75 15.92 9.57
C GLY A 34 15.30 14.57 9.08
N PRO A 35 16.26 13.99 9.80
CA PRO A 35 16.95 12.78 9.38
C PRO A 35 15.99 11.63 9.04
N ILE A 36 16.28 10.94 7.93
CA ILE A 36 15.51 9.77 7.52
C ILE A 36 15.95 8.55 8.34
N ARG A 37 14.98 7.88 8.95
CA ARG A 37 15.15 6.60 9.65
C ARG A 37 14.17 5.57 9.08
N PHE A 38 14.70 4.45 8.65
CA PHE A 38 13.91 3.31 8.14
C PHE A 38 13.98 2.17 9.12
N VAL A 39 12.85 1.64 9.55
CA VAL A 39 12.75 0.56 10.53
C VAL A 39 12.15 -0.65 9.86
N THR A 40 12.92 -1.71 9.78
CA THR A 40 12.52 -3.01 9.25
C THR A 40 12.12 -3.94 10.41
N GLY A 41 10.99 -4.64 10.27
CA GLY A 41 10.49 -5.53 11.32
C GLY A 41 10.15 -4.76 12.61
N ASP A 42 9.54 -3.59 12.48
CA ASP A 42 9.14 -2.73 13.60
C ASP A 42 8.19 -3.49 14.53
N GLN A 43 8.53 -3.54 15.82
CA GLN A 43 7.75 -4.22 16.86
C GLN A 43 7.04 -3.25 17.78
N ASP A 44 7.08 -1.95 17.48
CA ASP A 44 6.33 -0.97 18.22
C ASP A 44 4.84 -0.99 17.85
N ARG A 45 3.99 -1.31 18.84
CA ARG A 45 2.55 -1.33 18.67
C ARG A 45 1.98 0.04 18.27
N GLY A 46 2.56 1.12 18.80
CA GLY A 46 2.17 2.48 18.43
C GLY A 46 2.42 2.77 16.95
N SER A 47 3.51 2.25 16.38
CA SER A 47 3.80 2.32 14.94
C SER A 47 2.75 1.58 14.12
N LEU A 48 2.32 0.37 14.55
CA LEU A 48 1.23 -0.36 13.87
C LEU A 48 -0.07 0.44 13.89
N GLU A 49 -0.48 0.90 15.08
CA GLU A 49 -1.71 1.68 15.26
C GLU A 49 -1.70 2.94 14.38
N ALA A 50 -0.57 3.64 14.30
CA ALA A 50 -0.41 4.82 13.45
C ALA A 50 -0.52 4.48 11.95
N VAL A 51 0.06 3.37 11.48
CA VAL A 51 -0.07 2.92 10.09
C VAL A 51 -1.51 2.56 9.75
N LEU A 52 -2.21 1.86 10.65
CA LEU A 52 -3.61 1.50 10.47
C LEU A 52 -4.52 2.74 10.48
N GLN A 53 -4.28 3.69 11.40
CA GLN A 53 -5.07 4.92 11.47
C GLN A 53 -4.89 5.78 10.22
N LEU A 54 -3.65 5.99 9.74
CA LEU A 54 -3.39 6.69 8.48
C LEU A 54 -4.14 6.04 7.31
N LYS A 55 -4.30 4.71 7.33
CA LYS A 55 -5.05 4.00 6.29
C LYS A 55 -6.54 4.21 6.40
N VAL A 56 -7.10 4.19 7.59
CA VAL A 56 -8.52 4.51 7.86
C VAL A 56 -8.84 5.93 7.38
N ASP A 57 -7.99 6.90 7.75
CA ASP A 57 -8.15 8.29 7.32
C ASP A 57 -8.13 8.41 5.79
N GLN A 58 -7.21 7.72 5.13
CA GLN A 58 -7.14 7.66 3.67
C GLN A 58 -8.41 7.07 3.04
N TYR A 59 -9.01 6.02 3.64
CA TYR A 59 -10.28 5.45 3.17
C TYR A 59 -11.41 6.46 3.31
N HIS A 60 -11.49 7.18 4.44
CA HIS A 60 -12.52 8.18 4.68
C HIS A 60 -12.38 9.37 3.72
N GLU A 61 -11.18 9.90 3.53
CA GLU A 61 -10.92 11.02 2.63
C GLU A 61 -11.23 10.68 1.17
N SER A 62 -10.83 9.49 0.72
CA SER A 62 -11.05 9.03 -0.66
C SER A 62 -12.45 8.45 -0.89
N GLY A 63 -13.26 8.29 0.17
CA GLY A 63 -14.58 7.66 0.12
C GLY A 63 -14.53 6.18 -0.25
N LEU A 64 -13.41 5.52 -0.03
CA LEU A 64 -13.27 4.08 -0.22
C LEU A 64 -13.91 3.32 0.95
N THR A 65 -14.17 2.03 0.72
CA THR A 65 -14.66 1.15 1.79
C THR A 65 -13.55 0.94 2.81
N ASP A 66 -13.83 1.25 4.07
CA ASP A 66 -12.93 0.97 5.17
C ASP A 66 -12.97 -0.52 5.50
N VAL A 67 -11.98 -1.26 4.98
CA VAL A 67 -11.85 -2.70 5.20
C VAL A 67 -11.25 -3.05 6.57
N LEU A 68 -10.76 -2.05 7.31
CA LEU A 68 -10.20 -2.22 8.65
C LEU A 68 -11.25 -2.05 9.75
N ARG A 69 -12.46 -1.61 9.40
CA ARG A 69 -13.56 -1.38 10.35
C ARG A 69 -14.00 -2.61 11.14
N PRO A 70 -14.17 -3.79 10.54
CA PRO A 70 -14.66 -4.97 11.28
C PRO A 70 -13.67 -5.43 12.35
N ALA A 71 -14.19 -5.79 13.51
CA ALA A 71 -13.38 -6.21 14.66
C ALA A 71 -12.46 -7.41 14.35
N TRP A 72 -12.95 -8.36 13.56
CA TRP A 72 -12.16 -9.53 13.17
C TRP A 72 -10.93 -9.18 12.32
N VAL A 73 -11.01 -8.12 11.48
CA VAL A 73 -9.86 -7.65 10.70
C VAL A 73 -8.79 -7.09 11.62
N LYS A 74 -9.20 -6.27 12.60
CA LYS A 74 -8.27 -5.73 13.60
C LYS A 74 -7.61 -6.83 14.41
N ALA A 75 -8.39 -7.80 14.91
CA ALA A 75 -7.87 -8.95 15.64
C ALA A 75 -6.85 -9.73 14.79
N MET A 76 -7.18 -10.01 13.52
CA MET A 76 -6.25 -10.68 12.60
C MET A 76 -4.96 -9.88 12.39
N MET A 77 -5.02 -8.55 12.28
CA MET A 77 -3.82 -7.71 12.15
C MET A 77 -2.96 -7.77 13.43
N GLU A 78 -3.58 -7.77 14.60
CA GLU A 78 -2.88 -7.89 15.88
C GLU A 78 -2.25 -9.27 16.05
N ASP A 79 -2.95 -10.34 15.72
CA ASP A 79 -2.43 -11.72 15.77
C ASP A 79 -1.23 -11.89 14.82
N LEU A 80 -1.33 -11.35 13.61
CA LEU A 80 -0.22 -11.36 12.66
C LEU A 80 0.96 -10.52 13.15
N PHE A 81 0.70 -9.36 13.74
CA PHE A 81 1.77 -8.50 14.27
C PHE A 81 2.51 -9.16 15.42
N ALA A 82 1.80 -9.89 16.29
CA ALA A 82 2.39 -10.65 17.37
C ALA A 82 3.21 -11.86 16.90
N ASN A 83 2.93 -12.37 15.70
CA ASN A 83 3.65 -13.48 15.10
C ASN A 83 4.81 -12.98 14.23
N THR A 84 6.02 -13.07 14.76
CA THR A 84 7.26 -12.61 14.10
C THR A 84 8.05 -13.73 13.45
N ASP A 85 7.46 -14.94 13.30
CA ASP A 85 8.12 -16.08 12.66
C ASP A 85 8.51 -15.71 11.22
N PRO A 86 9.81 -15.81 10.86
CA PRO A 86 10.26 -15.55 9.50
C PRO A 86 9.70 -16.52 8.45
N ALA A 87 9.24 -17.70 8.85
CA ALA A 87 8.60 -18.65 7.94
C ALA A 87 7.20 -18.18 7.53
N PHE A 88 6.44 -17.62 8.48
CA PHE A 88 5.12 -17.01 8.22
C PHE A 88 4.73 -16.11 9.39
N GLY A 89 4.49 -14.83 9.14
CA GLY A 89 4.08 -13.88 10.19
C GLY A 89 3.78 -12.51 9.64
N GLY A 90 3.47 -11.59 10.55
CA GLY A 90 3.33 -10.17 10.22
C GLY A 90 4.70 -9.50 10.06
N CYS A 91 4.72 -8.49 9.22
CA CYS A 91 5.90 -7.65 9.04
C CYS A 91 5.46 -6.20 8.92
N LEU A 92 5.90 -5.39 9.88
CA LEU A 92 5.72 -3.94 9.87
C LEU A 92 7.05 -3.29 9.47
N VAL A 93 6.96 -2.36 8.54
CA VAL A 93 8.11 -1.55 8.09
C VAL A 93 7.69 -0.09 8.08
N THR A 94 8.48 0.77 8.71
CA THR A 94 8.16 2.19 8.84
C THR A 94 9.28 3.09 8.35
N LEU A 95 8.90 4.23 7.79
CA LEU A 95 9.78 5.31 7.35
C LEU A 95 9.48 6.55 8.17
N HIS A 96 10.50 7.09 8.81
CA HIS A 96 10.44 8.30 9.59
C HIS A 96 11.33 9.38 8.98
N ALA A 97 10.96 10.65 9.18
CA ALA A 97 11.80 11.81 8.90
C ALA A 97 11.67 12.77 10.08
N GLY A 98 12.77 12.99 10.80
CA GLY A 98 12.75 13.61 12.12
C GLY A 98 11.85 12.80 13.07
N ASP A 99 10.96 13.49 13.78
CA ASP A 99 10.01 12.88 14.72
C ASP A 99 8.73 12.34 14.09
N TYR A 100 8.58 12.48 12.76
CA TYR A 100 7.35 12.08 12.06
C TYR A 100 7.49 10.71 11.39
N MET A 101 6.51 9.82 11.61
CA MET A 101 6.32 8.69 10.73
C MET A 101 5.69 9.18 9.42
N VAL A 102 6.45 9.16 8.34
CA VAL A 102 6.01 9.67 7.03
C VAL A 102 5.34 8.63 6.16
N SER A 103 5.64 7.34 6.37
CA SER A 103 5.00 6.22 5.68
C SER A 103 5.24 4.92 6.43
N GLY A 104 4.31 3.98 6.29
CA GLY A 104 4.47 2.64 6.82
C GLY A 104 3.75 1.60 5.97
N GLN A 105 4.23 0.37 6.04
CA GLN A 105 3.60 -0.79 5.42
C GLN A 105 3.52 -1.92 6.42
N PHE A 106 2.33 -2.52 6.54
CA PHE A 106 2.10 -3.74 7.29
C PHE A 106 1.52 -4.81 6.37
N GLY A 107 1.99 -6.03 6.49
CA GLY A 107 1.52 -7.14 5.68
C GLY A 107 2.04 -8.48 6.15
N VAL A 108 1.88 -9.47 5.31
CA VAL A 108 2.32 -10.84 5.57
C VAL A 108 3.70 -11.07 4.99
N ARG A 109 4.54 -11.70 5.78
CA ARG A 109 5.79 -12.29 5.36
C ARG A 109 5.61 -13.81 5.27
N GLN A 110 6.15 -14.41 4.23
CA GLN A 110 6.27 -15.86 4.08
C GLN A 110 7.66 -16.18 3.53
N GLY A 111 8.55 -16.66 4.40
CA GLY A 111 9.95 -16.83 4.05
C GLY A 111 10.56 -15.54 3.52
N GLY A 112 11.16 -15.59 2.33
CA GLY A 112 11.74 -14.42 1.67
C GLY A 112 10.74 -13.51 0.93
N TRP A 113 9.44 -13.74 1.03
CA TRP A 113 8.39 -12.94 0.39
C TRP A 113 7.73 -12.00 1.37
N PHE A 114 7.52 -10.75 0.97
CA PHE A 114 6.72 -9.77 1.69
C PHE A 114 5.58 -9.27 0.83
N HIS A 115 4.36 -9.44 1.32
CA HIS A 115 3.14 -8.96 0.69
C HIS A 115 2.50 -7.87 1.57
N PRO A 116 2.70 -6.58 1.27
CA PRO A 116 2.10 -5.49 2.02
C PRO A 116 0.59 -5.41 1.75
N TRP A 117 -0.21 -5.59 2.81
CA TRP A 117 -1.67 -5.41 2.74
C TRP A 117 -2.07 -3.96 2.98
N ILE A 118 -1.43 -3.35 3.98
CA ILE A 118 -1.66 -1.98 4.37
C ILE A 118 -0.43 -1.17 4.01
N ALA A 119 -0.62 -0.19 3.14
CA ALA A 119 0.37 0.81 2.81
C ALA A 119 -0.24 2.19 3.03
N SER A 120 0.36 3.00 3.87
CA SER A 120 -0.12 4.33 4.21
C SER A 120 1.01 5.35 4.23
N ALA A 121 0.64 6.61 4.06
CA ALA A 121 1.56 7.72 4.13
C ALA A 121 0.89 8.92 4.81
N CYS A 122 1.64 9.65 5.60
CA CYS A 122 1.18 10.88 6.23
C CYS A 122 0.87 11.93 5.14
N PRO A 123 -0.31 12.58 5.15
CA PRO A 123 -0.66 13.60 4.18
C PRO A 123 0.36 14.76 4.11
N LYS A 124 0.95 15.15 5.24
CA LYS A 124 2.00 16.17 5.30
C LYS A 124 3.26 15.80 4.52
N ALA A 125 3.51 14.51 4.32
CA ALA A 125 4.66 14.02 3.57
C ALA A 125 4.41 13.87 2.06
N HIS A 126 3.19 14.08 1.57
CA HIS A 126 2.85 13.95 0.14
C HIS A 126 3.78 14.76 -0.80
N PRO A 127 4.20 16.02 -0.47
CA PRO A 127 5.12 16.80 -1.32
C PRO A 127 6.50 16.15 -1.53
N TYR A 128 6.84 15.13 -0.76
CA TYR A 128 8.11 14.39 -0.82
C TYR A 128 7.96 13.02 -1.47
N SER A 129 6.75 12.66 -1.92
CA SER A 129 6.44 11.33 -2.49
C SER A 129 6.94 10.18 -1.60
N PRO A 130 6.45 10.08 -0.35
CA PRO A 130 7.00 9.18 0.66
C PRO A 130 6.99 7.71 0.24
N GLY A 131 6.03 7.29 -0.58
CA GLY A 131 5.98 5.92 -1.12
C GLY A 131 7.16 5.56 -2.04
N ILE A 132 7.67 6.54 -2.81
CA ILE A 132 8.86 6.34 -3.66
C ILE A 132 10.10 6.23 -2.77
N VAL A 133 10.24 7.10 -1.78
CA VAL A 133 11.36 7.06 -0.82
C VAL A 133 11.32 5.76 -0.02
N PHE A 134 10.13 5.36 0.47
CA PHE A 134 9.91 4.11 1.17
C PHE A 134 10.38 2.89 0.36
N LEU A 135 9.96 2.77 -0.90
CA LEU A 135 10.36 1.65 -1.75
C LEU A 135 11.88 1.63 -2.00
N GLY A 136 12.50 2.80 -2.15
CA GLY A 136 13.96 2.90 -2.27
C GLY A 136 14.67 2.40 -1.01
N GLN A 137 14.20 2.77 0.18
CA GLN A 137 14.72 2.27 1.45
C GLN A 137 14.42 0.77 1.65
N MET A 138 13.20 0.34 1.28
CA MET A 138 12.83 -1.08 1.36
C MET A 138 13.75 -1.97 0.52
N ILE A 139 14.11 -1.57 -0.70
CA ILE A 139 15.07 -2.32 -1.53
C ILE A 139 16.44 -2.40 -0.87
N ARG A 140 16.88 -1.30 -0.24
CA ARG A 140 18.18 -1.22 0.45
C ARG A 140 18.25 -2.16 1.65
N HIS A 141 17.20 -2.20 2.46
CA HIS A 141 17.18 -2.83 3.78
C HIS A 141 16.44 -4.19 3.82
N ALA A 142 15.84 -4.65 2.73
CA ALA A 142 15.04 -5.88 2.71
C ALA A 142 15.82 -7.13 3.18
N GLU A 143 17.12 -7.16 2.92
CA GLU A 143 17.98 -8.28 3.32
C GLU A 143 18.18 -8.37 4.83
N GLU A 144 18.13 -7.25 5.56
CA GLU A 144 18.28 -7.21 7.02
C GLU A 144 17.22 -8.07 7.71
N ILE A 145 16.06 -8.20 7.10
CA ILE A 145 14.95 -9.04 7.57
C ILE A 145 14.72 -10.26 6.66
N GLY A 146 15.69 -10.60 5.81
CA GLY A 146 15.64 -11.78 4.95
C GLY A 146 14.56 -11.74 3.86
N ILE A 147 14.10 -10.54 3.44
CA ILE A 147 13.16 -10.38 2.32
C ILE A 147 13.92 -10.32 0.99
N GLU A 148 13.57 -11.22 0.10
CA GLU A 148 14.12 -11.33 -1.26
C GLU A 148 13.17 -10.76 -2.32
N THR A 149 11.87 -10.84 -2.05
CA THR A 149 10.81 -10.45 -2.98
C THR A 149 9.75 -9.60 -2.26
N ILE A 150 9.44 -8.45 -2.86
CA ILE A 150 8.36 -7.57 -2.43
C ILE A 150 7.24 -7.68 -3.46
N ASP A 151 6.08 -8.17 -3.05
CA ASP A 151 4.90 -8.18 -3.91
C ASP A 151 4.24 -6.81 -3.91
N LEU A 152 4.25 -6.13 -5.04
CA LEU A 152 3.63 -4.82 -5.19
C LEU A 152 2.10 -4.89 -5.40
N ALA A 153 1.51 -6.07 -5.23
CA ALA A 153 0.08 -6.36 -5.43
C ALA A 153 -0.42 -6.08 -6.86
N GLN A 154 -1.71 -6.32 -7.09
CA GLN A 154 -2.34 -6.19 -8.41
C GLN A 154 -2.37 -4.74 -8.92
N GLY A 155 -2.43 -4.61 -10.24
CA GLY A 155 -2.68 -3.34 -10.95
C GLY A 155 -1.45 -2.77 -11.66
N HIS A 156 -1.73 -1.97 -12.67
CA HIS A 156 -0.74 -1.31 -13.52
C HIS A 156 -0.66 0.17 -13.14
N SER A 157 0.09 0.49 -12.09
CA SER A 157 0.41 1.88 -11.79
C SER A 157 1.82 2.21 -12.32
N HIS A 158 2.01 3.46 -12.75
CA HIS A 158 3.28 3.92 -13.34
C HIS A 158 4.48 3.63 -12.42
N TYR A 159 4.33 3.82 -11.11
CA TYR A 159 5.42 3.56 -10.17
C TYR A 159 5.77 2.06 -10.07
N LYS A 160 4.79 1.15 -10.15
CA LYS A 160 5.05 -0.30 -10.11
C LYS A 160 5.91 -0.75 -11.28
N ALA A 161 5.64 -0.23 -12.48
CA ALA A 161 6.44 -0.51 -13.66
C ALA A 161 7.90 -0.06 -13.54
N GLN A 162 8.19 0.93 -12.69
CA GLN A 162 9.56 1.38 -12.43
C GLN A 162 10.34 0.42 -11.53
N PHE A 163 9.65 -0.32 -10.65
CA PHE A 163 10.26 -1.22 -9.68
C PHE A 163 10.17 -2.70 -10.08
N SER A 164 9.16 -3.10 -10.86
CA SER A 164 8.95 -4.48 -11.29
C SER A 164 9.24 -4.66 -12.77
N ARG A 165 10.08 -5.64 -13.09
CA ARG A 165 10.39 -6.03 -14.48
C ARG A 165 9.63 -7.27 -14.91
N ASN A 166 9.21 -8.10 -13.97
CA ASN A 166 8.60 -9.40 -14.23
C ASN A 166 7.22 -9.49 -13.57
N PRO A 167 6.15 -9.01 -14.25
CA PRO A 167 4.80 -9.18 -13.73
C PRO A 167 4.43 -10.66 -13.74
N VAL A 168 3.83 -11.12 -12.65
CA VAL A 168 3.27 -12.47 -12.53
C VAL A 168 1.77 -12.40 -12.74
N THR A 169 1.23 -13.27 -13.58
CA THR A 169 -0.22 -13.40 -13.72
C THR A 169 -0.79 -14.11 -12.52
N VAL A 170 -1.70 -13.45 -11.80
CA VAL A 170 -2.43 -14.04 -10.69
C VAL A 170 -3.86 -14.36 -11.11
N PHE A 171 -4.38 -15.46 -10.59
CA PHE A 171 -5.74 -15.92 -10.87
C PHE A 171 -6.57 -15.77 -9.60
N ALA A 172 -7.80 -15.29 -9.76
CA ALA A 172 -8.80 -15.26 -8.71
C ALA A 172 -9.95 -16.18 -9.08
N GLY A 173 -10.45 -16.92 -8.10
CA GLY A 173 -11.55 -17.87 -8.32
C GLY A 173 -12.40 -18.03 -7.07
N GLN A 174 -13.55 -18.65 -7.22
CA GLN A 174 -14.46 -19.01 -6.15
C GLN A 174 -14.67 -20.52 -6.16
N ILE A 175 -14.52 -21.16 -5.02
CA ILE A 175 -14.83 -22.56 -4.82
C ILE A 175 -16.15 -22.66 -4.03
N GLY A 176 -17.14 -23.31 -4.57
CA GLY A 176 -18.44 -23.47 -3.90
C GLY A 176 -19.38 -24.42 -4.65
N ARG A 177 -20.48 -24.82 -4.00
CA ARG A 177 -21.50 -25.73 -4.59
C ARG A 177 -22.21 -25.14 -5.81
N ARG A 178 -22.24 -23.83 -5.96
CA ARG A 178 -22.71 -23.11 -7.16
C ARG A 178 -21.60 -22.21 -7.61
N ALA A 179 -20.84 -22.64 -8.59
CA ALA A 179 -19.86 -21.80 -9.28
C ALA A 179 -20.64 -20.75 -10.07
N THR A 180 -20.89 -19.60 -9.48
CA THR A 180 -21.24 -18.41 -10.28
C THR A 180 -19.96 -17.99 -10.99
N ALA A 181 -20.01 -17.82 -12.30
CA ALA A 181 -18.88 -17.38 -13.09
C ALA A 181 -18.31 -16.10 -12.47
N PHE A 182 -17.10 -16.18 -11.90
CA PHE A 182 -16.41 -15.02 -11.36
C PHE A 182 -15.94 -14.19 -12.54
N SER A 183 -16.76 -13.23 -12.95
CA SER A 183 -16.39 -12.31 -14.01
C SER A 183 -15.48 -11.23 -13.44
N THR A 184 -14.20 -11.29 -13.75
CA THR A 184 -13.25 -10.19 -13.50
C THR A 184 -13.51 -8.98 -14.41
N ALA A 185 -14.34 -9.13 -15.42
CA ALA A 185 -14.68 -8.10 -16.38
C ALA A 185 -15.84 -7.20 -15.92
N HIS A 186 -15.72 -6.61 -14.74
CA HIS A 186 -16.65 -5.57 -14.29
C HIS A 186 -16.32 -4.25 -14.99
N LYS A 187 -16.66 -4.17 -16.28
CA LYS A 187 -16.59 -2.91 -17.04
C LYS A 187 -17.85 -2.11 -16.83
N GLY A 188 -17.72 -0.78 -16.76
CA GLY A 188 -18.85 0.13 -16.63
C GLY A 188 -19.37 0.35 -15.19
N PRO A 189 -20.37 1.24 -15.03
CA PRO A 189 -20.87 1.65 -13.71
C PRO A 189 -21.46 0.49 -12.88
N ILE A 190 -22.24 -0.38 -13.52
CA ILE A 190 -22.86 -1.54 -12.85
C ILE A 190 -21.79 -2.51 -12.33
N GLY A 191 -20.74 -2.75 -13.12
CA GLY A 191 -19.63 -3.60 -12.70
C GLY A 191 -18.88 -3.03 -11.50
N LEU A 192 -18.71 -1.71 -11.44
CA LEU A 192 -18.08 -1.04 -10.28
C LEU A 192 -18.94 -1.16 -9.01
N ILE A 193 -20.27 -1.03 -9.14
CA ILE A 193 -21.21 -1.23 -8.04
C ILE A 193 -21.12 -2.67 -7.54
N LYS A 194 -21.21 -3.66 -8.45
CA LYS A 194 -21.11 -5.06 -8.08
C LYS A 194 -19.80 -5.38 -7.36
N LYS A 195 -18.65 -4.93 -7.90
CA LYS A 195 -17.34 -5.12 -7.26
C LYS A 195 -17.30 -4.56 -5.84
N ARG A 196 -17.98 -3.44 -5.61
CA ARG A 196 -18.03 -2.83 -4.28
C ARG A 196 -18.91 -3.61 -3.32
N LEU A 197 -20.06 -4.10 -3.79
CA LEU A 197 -20.95 -4.94 -3.00
C LEU A 197 -20.27 -6.28 -2.64
N ASP A 198 -19.54 -6.88 -3.58
CA ASP A 198 -18.77 -8.10 -3.36
C ASP A 198 -17.67 -7.87 -2.30
N LEU A 199 -16.98 -6.72 -2.36
CA LEU A 199 -16.00 -6.34 -1.33
C LEU A 199 -16.65 -6.19 0.05
N ILE A 200 -17.76 -5.47 0.13
CA ILE A 200 -18.52 -5.30 1.39
C ILE A 200 -18.96 -6.66 1.94
N ALA A 201 -19.50 -7.52 1.08
CA ALA A 201 -19.96 -8.84 1.49
C ALA A 201 -18.83 -9.76 1.96
N SER A 202 -17.61 -9.58 1.44
CA SER A 202 -16.43 -10.37 1.85
C SER A 202 -15.84 -9.92 3.18
N VAL A 203 -15.98 -8.63 3.51
CA VAL A 203 -15.37 -8.04 4.70
C VAL A 203 -16.34 -8.01 5.88
N GLU A 204 -17.64 -7.76 5.61
CA GLU A 204 -18.67 -7.64 6.65
C GLU A 204 -19.42 -8.97 6.85
N PRO A 205 -19.22 -9.63 8.00
CA PRO A 205 -19.79 -10.96 8.23
C PRO A 205 -21.32 -10.91 8.47
N ASP A 206 -21.83 -9.85 9.08
CA ASP A 206 -23.22 -9.71 9.45
C ASP A 206 -24.00 -8.69 8.59
N LEU A 207 -25.34 -8.79 8.67
CA LEU A 207 -26.23 -7.94 7.86
C LEU A 207 -26.15 -6.46 8.27
N ALA A 208 -26.02 -6.16 9.56
CA ALA A 208 -25.96 -4.79 10.07
C ALA A 208 -24.70 -4.09 9.57
N GLY A 209 -23.54 -4.77 9.62
CA GLY A 209 -22.28 -4.30 9.06
C GLY A 209 -22.38 -4.03 7.55
N ARG A 210 -23.01 -4.94 6.80
CA ARG A 210 -23.23 -4.78 5.35
C ARG A 210 -24.10 -3.56 5.03
N LEU A 211 -25.21 -3.38 5.74
CA LEU A 211 -26.09 -2.23 5.56
C LEU A 211 -25.37 -0.91 5.89
N HIS A 212 -24.61 -0.88 6.99
CA HIS A 212 -23.80 0.28 7.35
C HIS A 212 -22.76 0.59 6.27
N ALA A 213 -22.04 -0.41 5.77
CA ALA A 213 -21.02 -0.22 4.74
C ALA A 213 -21.61 0.23 3.39
N VAL A 214 -22.80 -0.27 3.03
CA VAL A 214 -23.53 0.20 1.84
C VAL A 214 -23.95 1.66 2.01
N TRP A 215 -24.52 2.01 3.17
CA TRP A 215 -24.90 3.41 3.46
C TRP A 215 -23.68 4.35 3.41
N ALA A 216 -22.59 3.99 4.06
CA ALA A 216 -21.33 4.75 4.02
C ALA A 216 -20.79 4.88 2.58
N ALA A 217 -20.94 3.82 1.76
CA ALA A 217 -20.57 3.83 0.36
C ALA A 217 -21.39 4.82 -0.47
N VAL A 218 -22.69 4.92 -0.23
CA VAL A 218 -23.57 5.90 -0.88
C VAL A 218 -23.24 7.32 -0.43
N ALA A 219 -23.15 7.56 0.86
CA ALA A 219 -22.83 8.87 1.44
C ALA A 219 -21.45 9.42 0.97
N SER A 220 -20.48 8.53 0.72
CA SER A 220 -19.15 8.93 0.24
C SER A 220 -19.03 9.03 -1.30
N ALA A 221 -20.10 8.77 -2.05
CA ALA A 221 -20.08 8.81 -3.52
C ALA A 221 -19.59 10.15 -4.10
N PRO A 222 -20.01 11.33 -3.59
CA PRO A 222 -19.51 12.62 -4.10
C PRO A 222 -18.01 12.77 -3.93
N ARG A 223 -17.45 12.38 -2.78
CA ARG A 223 -15.99 12.46 -2.52
C ARG A 223 -15.19 11.62 -3.52
N ARG A 224 -15.69 10.42 -3.84
CA ARG A 224 -15.03 9.54 -4.83
C ARG A 224 -15.00 10.12 -6.24
N LEU A 225 -16.07 10.79 -6.64
CA LEU A 225 -16.14 11.45 -7.95
C LEU A 225 -15.12 12.59 -8.03
N MET A 226 -15.01 13.39 -6.97
CA MET A 226 -14.02 14.48 -6.89
C MET A 226 -12.58 13.94 -6.89
N ALA A 227 -12.30 12.87 -6.15
CA ALA A 227 -10.97 12.26 -6.09
C ALA A 227 -10.54 11.68 -7.45
N ARG A 228 -11.47 11.10 -8.21
CA ARG A 228 -11.20 10.61 -9.58
C ARG A 228 -10.91 11.73 -10.57
N GLY A 229 -11.61 12.85 -10.47
CA GLY A 229 -11.35 14.03 -11.29
C GLY A 229 -9.93 14.58 -11.08
N LYS A 230 -9.44 14.60 -9.84
CA LYS A 230 -8.06 15.02 -9.53
C LYS A 230 -7.00 14.04 -10.03
N ALA A 231 -7.26 12.73 -9.97
CA ALA A 231 -6.33 11.71 -10.45
C ALA A 231 -6.22 11.60 -11.98
N GLN A 232 -7.17 12.17 -12.72
CA GLN A 232 -7.18 12.21 -14.19
C GLN A 232 -6.61 13.50 -14.78
N GLN A 233 -6.30 14.50 -13.96
CA GLN A 233 -5.53 15.66 -14.46
C GLN A 233 -4.07 15.19 -14.65
N PRO A 234 -3.55 15.18 -15.90
CA PRO A 234 -2.13 14.96 -16.08
C PRO A 234 -1.38 16.08 -15.38
N ASP A 235 -0.38 15.71 -14.58
CA ASP A 235 0.58 16.67 -14.06
C ASP A 235 1.02 17.55 -15.24
N ARG A 236 0.58 18.79 -15.26
CA ARG A 236 1.17 19.80 -16.13
C ARG A 236 2.60 19.93 -15.64
N VAL A 237 3.49 19.20 -16.30
CA VAL A 237 4.90 19.50 -16.28
C VAL A 237 4.99 20.95 -16.71
N SER A 238 5.27 21.84 -15.77
CA SER A 238 5.68 23.19 -16.09
C SER A 238 6.93 23.06 -16.96
N SER A 239 6.73 23.23 -18.25
CA SER A 239 7.77 23.58 -19.18
C SER A 239 8.16 25.01 -18.88
N ASP A 240 9.03 25.19 -17.92
CA ASP A 240 9.82 26.41 -17.78
C ASP A 240 11.27 26.01 -17.96
N ASP A 241 11.86 26.65 -18.94
CA ASP A 241 13.17 26.57 -19.55
C ASP A 241 14.38 26.34 -18.64
#